data_cb0feec5cd4e121b9b2a9ec94bdbb027
#
_entry.id   cb0feec5cd4e121b9b2a9ec94bdbb027
#
_cell.length_a   1.000
_cell.length_b   1.000
_cell.length_c   1.000
_cell.angle_alpha   90.00
_cell.angle_beta   90.00
_cell.angle_gamma   90.00
#
_symmetry.space_group_name_H-M   'P 1'
#
loop_
_entity.id
_entity.type
_entity.pdbx_description
1 polymer ?
#
loop_
_entity_poly.entity_id
_entity_poly.type
_entity_poly.pdbx_seq_one_letter_code
_entity_poly.pdbx_strand_id
1 'polypeptide(L)'
;VSIVKLTRTALLYSEPDLRRALLQDLESNEGIRVYPREPADNIEKQPGGVVQDLIVRDVQRRLGTDTVIAASVNEIPAMWISFKIDEDDYWVAIEQDRIDTATGLQLFSWGTFALALSLIGAAFITALVNRPFARLAHAARAIGEGQRPEPLPERGMGEAAEANRSFNQMVDELDRLEADRALMLAGISHDLRTPLARLRLETEMSPSDESVKRDMISDIEQMDEIIGRFLDYARPASRTMQALDLSDIVRETTASFDGRDDLNVSIELAETAPVLAERTDLKRLLTNLIENARKYGRDAETNIANVHIATRVLGERVEMRVRDTGPGIPEEQLALVFRPFYRVDTARTKAEGTGLGMAIVQRIATRYKGIASLRNVRPGTGLEIIVSFPLAK
;
A
#
# COMPACT_ATOMS: atom_id res chain seq x y z
N VAL A 1 -2.64 -54.90 -25.03
CA VAL A 1 -2.74 -56.00 -24.08
C VAL A 1 -4.07 -56.71 -24.16
N SER A 2 -5.17 -55.99 -24.05
CA SER A 2 -6.52 -56.59 -24.11
C SER A 2 -6.80 -57.33 -25.41
N ILE A 3 -6.40 -56.76 -26.56
CA ILE A 3 -6.51 -57.40 -27.88
C ILE A 3 -5.74 -58.75 -27.87
N VAL A 4 -4.47 -58.76 -27.47
CA VAL A 4 -3.64 -59.99 -27.45
C VAL A 4 -4.27 -61.07 -26.51
N LYS A 5 -4.76 -60.67 -25.33
CA LYS A 5 -5.43 -61.59 -24.41
C LYS A 5 -6.71 -62.15 -25.00
N LEU A 6 -7.52 -61.33 -25.63
CA LEU A 6 -8.76 -61.75 -26.26
C LEU A 6 -8.52 -62.68 -27.45
N THR A 7 -7.56 -62.34 -28.32
CA THR A 7 -7.16 -63.15 -29.46
C THR A 7 -6.59 -64.50 -28.98
N ARG A 8 -5.74 -64.51 -27.95
CA ARG A 8 -5.21 -65.75 -27.33
C ARG A 8 -6.32 -66.63 -26.80
N THR A 9 -7.27 -66.01 -26.02
CA THR A 9 -8.38 -66.76 -25.41
C THR A 9 -9.32 -67.32 -26.50
N ALA A 10 -9.67 -66.53 -27.52
CA ALA A 10 -10.48 -66.94 -28.63
C ALA A 10 -9.88 -68.14 -29.41
N LEU A 11 -8.55 -68.08 -29.67
CA LEU A 11 -7.85 -69.17 -30.36
C LEU A 11 -7.68 -70.43 -29.49
N LEU A 12 -7.54 -70.29 -28.18
CA LEU A 12 -7.36 -71.40 -27.23
C LEU A 12 -8.61 -72.25 -27.11
N TYR A 13 -9.81 -71.62 -27.14
CA TYR A 13 -11.09 -72.26 -27.00
C TYR A 13 -11.80 -72.60 -28.33
N SER A 14 -11.18 -72.28 -29.48
CA SER A 14 -11.75 -72.60 -30.79
C SER A 14 -11.31 -74.00 -31.24
N GLU A 15 -12.24 -74.79 -31.88
CA GLU A 15 -11.94 -76.03 -32.52
C GLU A 15 -10.94 -75.82 -33.69
N PRO A 16 -10.03 -76.72 -33.96
CA PRO A 16 -8.97 -76.54 -35.01
C PRO A 16 -9.51 -76.11 -36.40
N ASP A 17 -10.66 -76.62 -36.78
CA ASP A 17 -11.29 -76.29 -38.07
C ASP A 17 -11.88 -74.87 -38.12
N LEU A 18 -12.32 -74.33 -36.98
CA LEU A 18 -12.85 -72.97 -36.85
C LEU A 18 -11.73 -71.91 -36.67
N ARG A 19 -10.54 -72.29 -36.29
CA ARG A 19 -9.42 -71.34 -36.08
C ARG A 19 -9.06 -70.53 -37.33
N ARG A 20 -9.10 -71.16 -38.50
CA ARG A 20 -8.84 -70.49 -39.77
C ARG A 20 -9.90 -69.41 -40.08
N ALA A 21 -11.18 -69.73 -39.86
CA ALA A 21 -12.24 -68.76 -40.10
C ALA A 21 -12.14 -67.61 -39.10
N LEU A 22 -11.82 -67.88 -37.86
CA LEU A 22 -11.61 -66.85 -36.82
C LEU A 22 -10.43 -65.94 -37.14
N LEU A 23 -9.29 -66.50 -37.64
CA LEU A 23 -8.11 -65.70 -38.05
C LEU A 23 -8.46 -64.78 -39.25
N GLN A 24 -9.21 -65.28 -40.23
CA GLN A 24 -9.68 -64.48 -41.36
C GLN A 24 -10.62 -63.37 -40.94
N ASP A 25 -11.51 -63.63 -39.98
CA ASP A 25 -12.44 -62.64 -39.45
C ASP A 25 -11.71 -61.54 -38.67
N LEU A 26 -10.74 -61.89 -37.84
CA LEU A 26 -9.91 -60.95 -37.11
C LEU A 26 -9.04 -60.09 -38.07
N GLU A 27 -8.54 -60.66 -39.18
CA GLU A 27 -7.82 -59.89 -40.17
C GLU A 27 -8.71 -58.95 -40.94
N SER A 28 -9.88 -59.42 -41.44
CA SER A 28 -10.74 -58.61 -42.30
C SER A 28 -11.58 -57.55 -41.60
N ASN A 29 -12.06 -57.84 -40.39
CA ASN A 29 -12.96 -56.97 -39.65
C ASN A 29 -12.26 -56.13 -38.57
N GLU A 30 -11.24 -56.67 -37.94
CA GLU A 30 -10.55 -56.02 -36.82
C GLU A 30 -9.13 -55.53 -37.16
N GLY A 31 -8.60 -55.83 -38.35
CA GLY A 31 -7.24 -55.48 -38.76
C GLY A 31 -6.15 -56.10 -37.88
N ILE A 32 -6.49 -57.21 -37.24
CA ILE A 32 -5.59 -57.94 -36.35
C ILE A 32 -5.06 -59.14 -37.11
N ARG A 33 -3.75 -59.12 -37.45
CA ARG A 33 -3.14 -60.23 -38.16
C ARG A 33 -2.35 -61.11 -37.18
N VAL A 34 -2.63 -62.42 -37.25
CA VAL A 34 -1.94 -63.40 -36.41
C VAL A 34 -1.16 -64.34 -37.28
N TYR A 35 0.12 -64.47 -36.99
CA TYR A 35 1.05 -65.35 -37.76
C TYR A 35 1.77 -66.28 -36.79
N PRO A 36 2.08 -67.53 -37.24
CA PRO A 36 2.97 -68.37 -36.47
C PRO A 36 4.37 -67.73 -36.41
N ARG A 37 5.04 -67.85 -35.26
CA ARG A 37 6.40 -67.36 -35.09
C ARG A 37 7.38 -68.43 -35.50
N GLU A 38 8.20 -68.13 -36.51
CA GLU A 38 9.23 -69.06 -37.00
C GLU A 38 10.63 -68.68 -36.47
N PRO A 39 11.54 -69.69 -36.27
CA PRO A 39 12.88 -69.37 -35.84
C PRO A 39 13.70 -68.54 -36.86
N ALA A 40 13.26 -68.50 -38.11
CA ALA A 40 13.88 -67.72 -39.18
C ALA A 40 13.35 -66.32 -39.34
N ASP A 41 12.38 -65.87 -38.52
CA ASP A 41 11.80 -64.52 -38.58
C ASP A 41 12.87 -63.43 -38.38
N ASN A 42 12.90 -62.49 -39.31
CA ASN A 42 13.74 -61.32 -39.22
C ASN A 42 13.01 -60.26 -38.33
N ILE A 43 13.51 -60.07 -37.13
CA ILE A 43 12.83 -59.27 -36.10
C ILE A 43 13.61 -57.96 -35.92
N GLU A 44 12.97 -56.82 -36.23
CA GLU A 44 13.49 -55.51 -35.93
C GLU A 44 12.89 -55.00 -34.60
N LYS A 45 13.74 -54.74 -33.62
CA LYS A 45 13.31 -54.22 -32.33
C LYS A 45 12.82 -52.80 -32.44
N GLN A 46 11.85 -52.44 -31.64
CA GLN A 46 11.37 -51.04 -31.57
C GLN A 46 12.51 -50.08 -31.21
N PRO A 47 12.62 -48.92 -31.88
CA PRO A 47 13.62 -47.92 -31.54
C PRO A 47 13.41 -47.45 -30.09
N GLY A 48 14.49 -47.39 -29.31
CA GLY A 48 14.46 -47.10 -27.90
C GLY A 48 13.97 -45.66 -27.60
N GLY A 49 13.15 -45.52 -26.58
CA GLY A 49 12.70 -44.24 -26.04
C GLY A 49 12.00 -44.43 -24.70
N VAL A 50 12.02 -43.40 -23.84
CA VAL A 50 11.51 -43.51 -22.45
C VAL A 50 10.04 -43.99 -22.39
N VAL A 51 9.24 -43.55 -23.36
CA VAL A 51 7.80 -43.93 -23.44
C VAL A 51 7.68 -45.38 -23.97
N GLN A 52 8.50 -45.77 -24.96
CA GLN A 52 8.48 -47.09 -25.53
C GLN A 52 8.96 -48.12 -24.51
N ASP A 53 9.98 -47.83 -23.73
CA ASP A 53 10.47 -48.73 -22.67
C ASP A 53 9.40 -48.94 -21.57
N LEU A 54 8.60 -47.93 -21.26
CA LEU A 54 7.48 -48.08 -20.35
C LEU A 54 6.37 -48.95 -20.91
N ILE A 55 6.04 -48.82 -22.20
CA ILE A 55 5.06 -49.66 -22.89
C ILE A 55 5.51 -51.09 -22.94
N VAL A 56 6.76 -51.32 -23.30
CA VAL A 56 7.35 -52.69 -23.36
C VAL A 56 7.29 -53.36 -21.98
N ARG A 57 7.70 -52.66 -20.94
CA ARG A 57 7.65 -53.17 -19.55
C ARG A 57 6.21 -53.45 -19.07
N ASP A 58 5.24 -52.59 -19.40
CA ASP A 58 3.84 -52.83 -19.02
C ASP A 58 3.25 -54.03 -19.77
N VAL A 59 3.54 -54.16 -21.07
CA VAL A 59 3.11 -55.31 -21.86
C VAL A 59 3.73 -56.61 -21.35
N GLN A 60 5.04 -56.65 -21.08
CA GLN A 60 5.73 -57.84 -20.54
C GLN A 60 5.21 -58.19 -19.13
N ARG A 61 4.89 -57.19 -18.30
CA ARG A 61 4.30 -57.46 -16.96
C ARG A 61 2.95 -58.13 -17.04
N ARG A 62 2.14 -57.82 -18.09
CA ARG A 62 0.78 -58.33 -18.23
C ARG A 62 0.66 -59.60 -19.06
N LEU A 63 1.56 -59.84 -20.00
CA LEU A 63 1.51 -60.99 -20.91
C LEU A 63 2.56 -62.03 -20.61
N GLY A 64 3.57 -61.70 -19.82
CA GLY A 64 4.70 -62.59 -19.47
C GLY A 64 6.03 -62.01 -19.89
N THR A 65 7.09 -62.35 -19.15
CA THR A 65 8.48 -61.84 -19.40
C THR A 65 9.06 -62.29 -20.73
N ASP A 66 8.58 -63.39 -21.30
CA ASP A 66 9.04 -63.99 -22.55
C ASP A 66 8.39 -63.35 -23.80
N THR A 67 7.46 -62.39 -23.57
CA THR A 67 6.80 -61.67 -24.68
C THR A 67 7.82 -60.78 -25.39
N VAL A 68 7.98 -60.98 -26.68
CA VAL A 68 8.81 -60.14 -27.57
C VAL A 68 7.92 -59.12 -28.26
N ILE A 69 8.41 -57.86 -28.27
CA ILE A 69 7.75 -56.76 -29.01
C ILE A 69 8.70 -56.29 -30.09
N ALA A 70 8.20 -56.17 -31.32
CA ALA A 70 8.99 -55.76 -32.47
C ALA A 70 8.28 -54.65 -33.25
N ALA A 71 9.05 -53.81 -33.94
CA ALA A 71 8.58 -52.74 -34.82
C ALA A 71 8.31 -53.23 -36.22
N SER A 72 9.01 -54.26 -36.66
CA SER A 72 8.74 -54.97 -37.88
C SER A 72 9.10 -56.45 -37.74
N VAL A 73 8.41 -57.32 -38.47
CA VAL A 73 8.74 -58.72 -38.61
C VAL A 73 8.66 -59.05 -40.12
N ASN A 74 9.74 -59.60 -40.66
CA ASN A 74 9.85 -59.93 -42.08
C ASN A 74 9.54 -58.72 -42.99
N GLU A 75 10.14 -57.55 -42.60
CA GLU A 75 9.96 -56.25 -43.33
C GLU A 75 8.54 -55.65 -43.31
N ILE A 76 7.61 -56.25 -42.59
CA ILE A 76 6.23 -55.72 -42.47
C ILE A 76 6.19 -54.79 -41.28
N PRO A 77 6.02 -53.47 -41.45
CA PRO A 77 5.96 -52.49 -40.33
C PRO A 77 4.60 -52.59 -39.61
N ALA A 78 4.63 -52.96 -38.34
CA ALA A 78 3.48 -52.99 -37.43
C ALA A 78 3.99 -53.10 -35.98
N MET A 79 3.11 -52.90 -34.98
CA MET A 79 3.43 -53.28 -33.62
C MET A 79 3.19 -54.77 -33.46
N TRP A 80 4.28 -55.50 -33.44
CA TRP A 80 4.25 -56.98 -33.32
C TRP A 80 4.42 -57.37 -31.85
N ILE A 81 3.55 -58.24 -31.35
CA ILE A 81 3.59 -58.75 -29.96
C ILE A 81 3.56 -60.26 -30.01
N SER A 82 4.57 -60.91 -29.46
CA SER A 82 4.56 -62.39 -29.38
C SER A 82 3.68 -62.87 -28.23
N PHE A 83 3.01 -64.04 -28.44
CA PHE A 83 2.28 -64.73 -27.41
C PHE A 83 2.30 -66.24 -27.69
N LYS A 84 2.03 -67.01 -26.62
CA LYS A 84 2.13 -68.50 -26.70
C LYS A 84 0.73 -69.12 -26.56
N ILE A 85 0.44 -70.11 -27.44
CA ILE A 85 -0.70 -70.97 -27.35
C ILE A 85 -0.18 -72.42 -27.34
N ASP A 86 -0.49 -73.12 -26.26
CA ASP A 86 0.05 -74.47 -25.97
C ASP A 86 1.58 -74.47 -26.03
N GLU A 87 2.18 -75.17 -27.02
CA GLU A 87 3.64 -75.22 -27.20
C GLU A 87 4.10 -74.32 -28.36
N ASP A 88 3.18 -73.70 -29.13
CA ASP A 88 3.48 -72.90 -30.30
C ASP A 88 3.51 -71.41 -30.01
N ASP A 89 4.48 -70.72 -30.63
CA ASP A 89 4.63 -69.28 -30.54
C ASP A 89 3.94 -68.58 -31.73
N TYR A 90 3.27 -67.49 -31.45
CA TYR A 90 2.56 -66.69 -32.45
C TYR A 90 2.89 -65.21 -32.34
N TRP A 91 2.74 -64.50 -33.47
CA TRP A 91 2.77 -63.07 -33.58
C TRP A 91 1.38 -62.47 -33.75
N VAL A 92 1.08 -61.38 -33.05
CA VAL A 92 -0.01 -60.47 -33.37
C VAL A 92 0.56 -59.18 -33.92
N ALA A 93 0.17 -58.80 -35.12
CA ALA A 93 0.47 -57.50 -35.71
C ALA A 93 -0.71 -56.56 -35.52
N ILE A 94 -0.45 -55.37 -34.95
CA ILE A 94 -1.41 -54.28 -34.80
C ILE A 94 -0.91 -53.13 -35.64
N GLU A 95 -1.73 -52.59 -36.52
CA GLU A 95 -1.37 -51.46 -37.38
C GLU A 95 -1.02 -50.25 -36.50
N GLN A 96 0.10 -49.56 -36.83
CA GLN A 96 0.66 -48.46 -36.05
C GLN A 96 -0.22 -47.21 -35.99
N ASP A 97 -1.06 -47.01 -37.02
CA ASP A 97 -2.02 -45.88 -37.11
C ASP A 97 -3.05 -45.88 -35.99
N ARG A 98 -3.27 -46.98 -35.27
CA ARG A 98 -4.18 -47.04 -34.13
C ARG A 98 -3.52 -46.62 -32.80
N ILE A 99 -2.21 -46.36 -32.79
CA ILE A 99 -1.43 -45.94 -31.58
C ILE A 99 -0.88 -44.55 -31.84
N ASP A 100 -1.77 -43.58 -32.07
CA ASP A 100 -1.37 -42.22 -32.34
C ASP A 100 -0.93 -41.54 -31.06
N THR A 101 0.36 -41.62 -30.73
CA THR A 101 0.99 -40.89 -29.61
C THR A 101 1.05 -39.38 -29.88
N ALA A 102 0.82 -38.94 -31.13
CA ALA A 102 0.82 -37.53 -31.52
C ALA A 102 -0.32 -36.74 -30.83
N THR A 103 -1.48 -37.39 -30.61
CA THR A 103 -2.64 -36.73 -29.97
C THR A 103 -2.37 -36.24 -28.55
N GLY A 104 -1.59 -37.01 -27.77
CA GLY A 104 -1.22 -36.63 -26.40
C GLY A 104 -0.30 -35.40 -26.34
N LEU A 105 0.68 -35.32 -27.26
CA LEU A 105 1.60 -34.19 -27.33
C LEU A 105 0.91 -32.91 -27.85
N GLN A 106 0.00 -33.05 -28.79
CA GLN A 106 -0.84 -31.94 -29.29
C GLN A 106 -1.75 -31.39 -28.20
N LEU A 107 -2.45 -32.23 -27.44
CA LEU A 107 -3.30 -31.80 -26.32
C LEU A 107 -2.49 -31.08 -25.24
N PHE A 108 -1.28 -31.55 -24.93
CA PHE A 108 -0.39 -30.90 -23.97
C PHE A 108 0.09 -29.53 -24.47
N SER A 109 0.43 -29.40 -25.75
CA SER A 109 0.84 -28.12 -26.35
C SER A 109 -0.30 -27.09 -26.38
N TRP A 110 -1.51 -27.50 -26.72
CA TRP A 110 -2.70 -26.64 -26.66
C TRP A 110 -3.04 -26.22 -25.21
N GLY A 111 -2.88 -27.12 -24.25
CA GLY A 111 -3.07 -26.82 -22.82
C GLY A 111 -2.09 -25.78 -22.30
N THR A 112 -0.80 -25.91 -22.64
CA THR A 112 0.22 -24.92 -22.26
C THR A 112 0.02 -23.57 -22.93
N PHE A 113 -0.38 -23.55 -24.21
CA PHE A 113 -0.71 -22.31 -24.92
C PHE A 113 -1.92 -21.60 -24.28
N ALA A 114 -3.01 -22.32 -23.99
CA ALA A 114 -4.18 -21.76 -23.33
C ALA A 114 -3.86 -21.20 -21.94
N LEU A 115 -3.02 -21.90 -21.16
CA LEU A 115 -2.55 -21.42 -19.85
C LEU A 115 -1.74 -20.13 -19.98
N ALA A 116 -0.79 -20.09 -20.92
CA ALA A 116 0.01 -18.89 -21.17
C ALA A 116 -0.86 -17.69 -21.58
N LEU A 117 -1.82 -17.90 -22.49
CA LEU A 117 -2.75 -16.86 -22.92
C LEU A 117 -3.63 -16.36 -21.76
N SER A 118 -4.09 -17.27 -20.89
CA SER A 118 -4.86 -16.93 -19.69
C SER A 118 -4.05 -16.09 -18.71
N LEU A 119 -2.78 -16.43 -18.48
CA LEU A 119 -1.88 -15.67 -17.60
C LEU A 119 -1.58 -14.28 -18.17
N ILE A 120 -1.35 -14.18 -19.49
CA ILE A 120 -1.16 -12.87 -20.16
C ILE A 120 -2.44 -12.03 -20.03
N GLY A 121 -3.62 -12.61 -20.28
CA GLY A 121 -4.90 -11.93 -20.11
C GLY A 121 -5.13 -11.44 -18.67
N ALA A 122 -4.85 -12.28 -17.69
CA ALA A 122 -4.95 -11.90 -16.27
C ALA A 122 -3.98 -10.76 -15.90
N ALA A 123 -2.73 -10.81 -16.35
CA ALA A 123 -1.74 -9.75 -16.16
C ALA A 123 -2.17 -8.45 -16.84
N PHE A 124 -2.73 -8.53 -18.05
CA PHE A 124 -3.24 -7.39 -18.80
C PHE A 124 -4.44 -6.72 -18.10
N ILE A 125 -5.42 -7.50 -17.64
CA ILE A 125 -6.56 -6.99 -16.87
C ILE A 125 -6.07 -6.34 -15.55
N THR A 126 -5.14 -6.97 -14.85
CA THR A 126 -4.56 -6.42 -13.61
C THR A 126 -3.88 -5.08 -13.86
N ALA A 127 -3.13 -4.95 -14.94
CA ALA A 127 -2.44 -3.71 -15.28
C ALA A 127 -3.41 -2.60 -15.73
N LEU A 128 -4.43 -2.96 -16.51
CA LEU A 128 -5.36 -2.00 -17.10
C LEU A 128 -6.45 -1.53 -16.13
N VAL A 129 -6.91 -2.40 -15.25
CA VAL A 129 -8.04 -2.14 -14.35
C VAL A 129 -7.58 -1.94 -12.90
N ASN A 130 -6.92 -2.92 -12.30
CA ASN A 130 -6.65 -2.89 -10.85
C ASN A 130 -5.67 -1.79 -10.44
N ARG A 131 -4.61 -1.55 -11.24
CA ARG A 131 -3.61 -0.51 -10.91
C ARG A 131 -4.17 0.91 -10.89
N PRO A 132 -4.96 1.38 -11.88
CA PRO A 132 -5.60 2.69 -11.82
C PRO A 132 -6.52 2.85 -10.62
N PHE A 133 -7.38 1.87 -10.35
CA PHE A 133 -8.30 1.93 -9.20
C PHE A 133 -7.57 1.91 -7.85
N ALA A 134 -6.48 1.16 -7.71
CA ALA A 134 -5.66 1.18 -6.51
C ALA A 134 -5.03 2.56 -6.27
N ARG A 135 -4.55 3.24 -7.34
CA ARG A 135 -4.03 4.61 -7.25
C ARG A 135 -5.10 5.61 -6.85
N LEU A 136 -6.29 5.52 -7.45
CA LEU A 136 -7.44 6.36 -7.11
C LEU A 136 -7.84 6.18 -5.64
N ALA A 137 -7.94 4.94 -5.17
CA ALA A 137 -8.27 4.64 -3.77
C ALA A 137 -7.20 5.15 -2.79
N HIS A 138 -5.91 5.07 -3.17
CA HIS A 138 -4.82 5.62 -2.36
C HIS A 138 -4.89 7.16 -2.31
N ALA A 139 -5.11 7.82 -3.45
CA ALA A 139 -5.24 9.27 -3.53
C ALA A 139 -6.46 9.78 -2.74
N ALA A 140 -7.61 9.08 -2.83
CA ALA A 140 -8.81 9.42 -2.07
C ALA A 140 -8.60 9.30 -0.55
N ARG A 141 -7.87 8.26 -0.11
CA ARG A 141 -7.52 8.09 1.30
C ARG A 141 -6.59 9.18 1.79
N ALA A 142 -5.60 9.58 0.98
CA ALA A 142 -4.69 10.68 1.31
C ALA A 142 -5.43 12.00 1.54
N ILE A 143 -6.47 12.30 0.72
CA ILE A 143 -7.34 13.48 0.96
C ILE A 143 -8.08 13.36 2.29
N GLY A 144 -8.65 12.19 2.59
CA GLY A 144 -9.33 11.94 3.87
C GLY A 144 -8.42 12.13 5.10
N GLU A 145 -7.12 11.91 4.92
CA GLU A 145 -6.08 12.16 5.94
C GLU A 145 -5.57 13.62 5.94
N GLY A 146 -6.16 14.51 5.14
CA GLY A 146 -5.75 15.91 5.02
C GLY A 146 -4.45 16.11 4.25
N GLN A 147 -3.99 15.09 3.53
CA GLN A 147 -2.82 15.15 2.66
C GLN A 147 -3.24 15.54 1.24
N ARG A 148 -2.31 16.14 0.49
CA ARG A 148 -2.54 16.49 -0.90
C ARG A 148 -1.86 15.46 -1.80
N PRO A 149 -2.63 14.60 -2.52
CA PRO A 149 -2.06 13.66 -3.46
C PRO A 149 -1.55 14.37 -4.72
N GLU A 150 -0.58 13.74 -5.40
CA GLU A 150 -0.22 14.16 -6.74
C GLU A 150 -1.38 13.93 -7.72
N PRO A 151 -1.52 14.78 -8.76
CA PRO A 151 -2.55 14.62 -9.76
C PRO A 151 -2.49 13.23 -10.42
N LEU A 152 -3.63 12.58 -10.52
CA LEU A 152 -3.73 11.26 -11.15
C LEU A 152 -3.59 11.40 -12.68
N PRO A 153 -2.94 10.43 -13.36
CA PRO A 153 -2.77 10.46 -14.80
C PRO A 153 -4.11 10.47 -15.54
N GLU A 154 -4.36 11.49 -16.36
CA GLU A 154 -5.58 11.65 -17.16
C GLU A 154 -5.44 11.03 -18.55
N ARG A 155 -4.25 10.51 -18.88
CA ARG A 155 -3.94 9.89 -20.17
C ARG A 155 -4.40 8.44 -20.18
N GLY A 156 -5.19 8.07 -21.19
CA GLY A 156 -5.73 6.75 -21.39
C GLY A 156 -7.12 6.81 -22.03
N MET A 157 -7.56 5.71 -22.63
CA MET A 157 -8.94 5.56 -23.10
C MET A 157 -9.72 4.75 -22.06
N GLY A 158 -10.94 5.21 -21.74
CA GLY A 158 -11.88 4.47 -20.90
C GLY A 158 -12.21 5.12 -19.57
N GLU A 159 -13.05 4.43 -18.83
CA GLU A 159 -13.69 4.89 -17.58
C GLU A 159 -12.68 5.25 -16.47
N ALA A 160 -11.50 4.60 -16.45
CA ALA A 160 -10.48 4.90 -15.46
C ALA A 160 -9.85 6.30 -15.65
N ALA A 161 -9.65 6.74 -16.91
CA ALA A 161 -9.14 8.08 -17.19
C ALA A 161 -10.18 9.15 -16.88
N GLU A 162 -11.46 8.88 -17.12
CA GLU A 162 -12.57 9.76 -16.76
C GLU A 162 -12.73 9.88 -15.23
N ALA A 163 -12.63 8.77 -14.51
CA ALA A 163 -12.63 8.77 -13.04
C ALA A 163 -11.45 9.59 -12.47
N ASN A 164 -10.25 9.45 -13.04
CA ASN A 164 -9.09 10.22 -12.64
C ASN A 164 -9.30 11.72 -12.88
N ARG A 165 -9.88 12.08 -14.04
CA ARG A 165 -10.18 13.49 -14.36
C ARG A 165 -11.18 14.09 -13.39
N SER A 166 -12.29 13.38 -13.13
CA SER A 166 -13.32 13.81 -12.18
C SER A 166 -12.75 13.94 -10.75
N PHE A 167 -11.86 13.02 -10.37
CA PHE A 167 -11.16 13.09 -9.10
C PHE A 167 -10.24 14.31 -9.02
N ASN A 168 -9.43 14.58 -10.04
CA ASN A 168 -8.56 15.76 -10.08
C ASN A 168 -9.37 17.06 -10.02
N GLN A 169 -10.49 17.14 -10.76
CA GLN A 169 -11.40 18.29 -10.69
C GLN A 169 -11.99 18.50 -9.29
N MET A 170 -12.40 17.41 -8.63
CA MET A 170 -12.88 17.49 -7.23
C MET A 170 -11.79 18.03 -6.30
N VAL A 171 -10.54 17.59 -6.47
CA VAL A 171 -9.40 18.10 -5.67
C VAL A 171 -9.18 19.58 -5.90
N ASP A 172 -9.20 20.03 -7.17
CA ASP A 172 -9.04 21.43 -7.53
C ASP A 172 -10.19 22.30 -7.00
N GLU A 173 -11.42 21.79 -6.97
CA GLU A 173 -12.57 22.49 -6.36
C GLU A 173 -12.43 22.60 -4.84
N LEU A 174 -12.02 21.54 -4.15
CA LEU A 174 -11.72 21.60 -2.72
C LEU A 174 -10.66 22.65 -2.40
N ASP A 175 -9.60 22.73 -3.21
CA ASP A 175 -8.57 23.74 -3.05
C ASP A 175 -9.09 25.17 -3.23
N ARG A 176 -9.95 25.38 -4.23
CA ARG A 176 -10.60 26.69 -4.43
C ARG A 176 -11.48 27.07 -3.26
N LEU A 177 -12.30 26.13 -2.78
CA LEU A 177 -13.15 26.36 -1.60
C LEU A 177 -12.33 26.70 -0.34
N GLU A 178 -11.20 26.01 -0.13
CA GLU A 178 -10.27 26.34 0.96
C GLU A 178 -9.66 27.74 0.80
N ALA A 179 -9.25 28.10 -0.42
CA ALA A 179 -8.69 29.42 -0.72
C ALA A 179 -9.73 30.53 -0.53
N ASP A 180 -10.96 30.34 -1.04
CA ASP A 180 -12.07 31.29 -0.91
C ASP A 180 -12.45 31.49 0.56
N ARG A 181 -12.51 30.40 1.32
CA ARG A 181 -12.74 30.44 2.76
C ARG A 181 -11.68 31.28 3.48
N ALA A 182 -10.42 31.08 3.14
CA ALA A 182 -9.33 31.85 3.73
C ALA A 182 -9.38 33.33 3.37
N LEU A 183 -9.73 33.64 2.11
CA LEU A 183 -9.88 35.01 1.64
C LEU A 183 -11.05 35.73 2.37
N MET A 184 -12.20 35.04 2.50
CA MET A 184 -13.35 35.57 3.27
C MET A 184 -12.97 35.87 4.72
N LEU A 185 -12.25 34.93 5.36
CA LEU A 185 -11.83 35.09 6.76
C LEU A 185 -10.80 36.21 6.92
N ALA A 186 -9.93 36.40 5.94
CA ALA A 186 -9.00 37.54 5.91
C ALA A 186 -9.74 38.87 5.78
N GLY A 187 -10.74 38.94 4.90
CA GLY A 187 -11.63 40.12 4.76
C GLY A 187 -12.39 40.46 6.06
N ILE A 188 -13.06 39.47 6.65
CA ILE A 188 -13.79 39.61 7.92
C ILE A 188 -12.85 40.12 9.03
N SER A 189 -11.64 39.59 9.11
CA SER A 189 -10.70 40.03 10.15
C SER A 189 -10.21 41.46 9.95
N HIS A 190 -9.98 41.87 8.71
CA HIS A 190 -9.66 43.26 8.41
C HIS A 190 -10.77 44.18 8.84
N ASP A 191 -12.03 43.80 8.51
CA ASP A 191 -13.21 44.60 8.81
C ASP A 191 -13.56 44.64 10.30
N LEU A 192 -13.17 43.61 11.07
CA LEU A 192 -13.27 43.60 12.53
C LEU A 192 -12.16 44.44 13.22
N ARG A 193 -10.97 44.47 12.65
CA ARG A 193 -9.85 45.21 13.24
C ARG A 193 -10.06 46.71 13.19
N THR A 194 -10.73 47.23 12.16
CA THR A 194 -11.06 48.66 12.02
C THR A 194 -11.95 49.21 13.16
N PRO A 195 -13.09 48.58 13.52
CA PRO A 195 -13.91 49.03 14.65
C PRO A 195 -13.19 48.83 16.00
N LEU A 196 -12.37 47.76 16.16
CA LEU A 196 -11.58 47.55 17.37
C LEU A 196 -10.53 48.66 17.58
N ALA A 197 -9.86 49.10 16.52
CA ALA A 197 -8.95 50.23 16.58
C ALA A 197 -9.65 51.53 16.96
N ARG A 198 -10.88 51.73 16.46
CA ARG A 198 -11.71 52.89 16.85
C ARG A 198 -12.11 52.82 18.31
N LEU A 199 -12.61 51.66 18.76
CA LEU A 199 -12.99 51.44 20.17
C LEU A 199 -11.79 51.68 21.10
N ARG A 200 -10.60 51.23 20.72
CA ARG A 200 -9.36 51.48 21.47
C ARG A 200 -9.10 52.98 21.59
N LEU A 201 -9.17 53.72 20.48
CA LEU A 201 -8.95 55.16 20.47
C LEU A 201 -9.98 55.89 21.31
N GLU A 202 -11.27 55.54 21.21
CA GLU A 202 -12.36 56.12 21.99
C GLU A 202 -12.17 55.85 23.50
N THR A 203 -11.72 54.62 23.85
CA THR A 203 -11.40 54.24 25.21
C THR A 203 -10.21 55.02 25.76
N GLU A 204 -9.13 55.17 24.98
CA GLU A 204 -7.96 55.96 25.37
C GLU A 204 -8.26 57.46 25.57
N MET A 205 -9.20 57.99 24.79
CA MET A 205 -9.67 59.40 24.88
C MET A 205 -10.78 59.66 25.90
N SER A 206 -11.38 58.59 26.46
CA SER A 206 -12.47 58.73 27.42
C SER A 206 -11.98 59.28 28.74
N PRO A 207 -12.73 60.13 29.44
CA PRO A 207 -12.43 60.64 30.78
C PRO A 207 -12.74 59.60 31.89
N SER A 208 -12.85 58.33 31.57
CA SER A 208 -13.17 57.25 32.50
C SER A 208 -12.04 56.98 33.48
N ASP A 209 -12.34 56.26 34.60
CA ASP A 209 -11.34 55.78 35.57
C ASP A 209 -10.27 54.95 34.86
N GLU A 210 -8.99 55.18 35.21
CA GLU A 210 -7.81 54.50 34.65
C GLU A 210 -7.84 52.97 34.79
N SER A 211 -8.58 52.43 35.78
CA SER A 211 -8.76 51.00 35.95
C SER A 211 -9.72 50.44 34.87
N VAL A 212 -10.84 51.11 34.67
CA VAL A 212 -11.83 50.71 33.66
C VAL A 212 -11.23 50.83 32.24
N LYS A 213 -10.48 51.89 32.00
CA LYS A 213 -9.78 52.11 30.75
C LYS A 213 -8.78 50.98 30.41
N ARG A 214 -7.97 50.54 31.39
CA ARG A 214 -7.05 49.43 31.23
C ARG A 214 -7.78 48.13 30.95
N ASP A 215 -8.89 47.84 31.64
CA ASP A 215 -9.67 46.64 31.43
C ASP A 215 -10.28 46.60 30.01
N MET A 216 -10.82 47.72 29.54
CA MET A 216 -11.35 47.81 28.17
C MET A 216 -10.27 47.69 27.10
N ILE A 217 -9.09 48.27 27.28
CA ILE A 217 -7.96 48.13 26.36
C ILE A 217 -7.49 46.66 26.33
N SER A 218 -7.42 46.00 27.47
CA SER A 218 -7.07 44.58 27.56
C SER A 218 -8.07 43.70 26.81
N ASP A 219 -9.39 43.97 26.94
CA ASP A 219 -10.43 43.23 26.21
C ASP A 219 -10.29 43.41 24.69
N ILE A 220 -10.01 44.64 24.23
CA ILE A 220 -9.81 44.94 22.81
C ILE A 220 -8.57 44.23 22.27
N GLU A 221 -7.46 44.23 23.01
CA GLU A 221 -6.23 43.51 22.65
C GLU A 221 -6.45 41.97 22.56
N GLN A 222 -7.25 41.44 23.50
CA GLN A 222 -7.65 40.04 23.50
C GLN A 222 -8.47 39.69 22.25
N MET A 223 -9.42 40.54 21.85
CA MET A 223 -10.20 40.34 20.62
C MET A 223 -9.29 40.34 19.38
N ASP A 224 -8.32 41.26 19.26
CA ASP A 224 -7.39 41.29 18.11
C ASP A 224 -6.48 40.01 18.09
N GLU A 225 -6.06 39.55 19.26
CA GLU A 225 -5.31 38.28 19.37
C GLU A 225 -6.17 37.07 18.88
N ILE A 226 -7.44 37.00 19.30
CA ILE A 226 -8.36 35.94 18.85
C ILE A 226 -8.53 35.95 17.34
N ILE A 227 -8.76 37.13 16.76
CA ILE A 227 -8.93 37.33 15.32
C ILE A 227 -7.63 36.91 14.59
N GLY A 228 -6.47 37.33 15.07
CA GLY A 228 -5.17 36.95 14.50
C GLY A 228 -4.94 35.43 14.49
N ARG A 229 -5.21 34.76 15.62
CA ARG A 229 -5.07 33.28 15.74
C ARG A 229 -6.07 32.53 14.89
N PHE A 230 -7.29 33.08 14.69
CA PHE A 230 -8.29 32.49 13.82
C PHE A 230 -7.87 32.57 12.34
N LEU A 231 -7.33 33.70 11.90
CA LEU A 231 -6.72 33.84 10.58
C LEU A 231 -5.58 32.87 10.36
N ASP A 232 -4.73 32.73 11.34
CA ASP A 232 -3.64 31.79 11.31
C ASP A 232 -4.14 30.35 11.17
N TYR A 233 -5.19 29.97 11.90
CA TYR A 233 -5.80 28.65 11.72
C TYR A 233 -6.39 28.45 10.32
N ALA A 234 -7.02 29.50 9.75
CA ALA A 234 -7.70 29.45 8.46
C ALA A 234 -6.77 29.51 7.24
N ARG A 235 -5.50 29.86 7.42
CA ARG A 235 -4.53 30.08 6.33
C ARG A 235 -4.38 28.84 5.42
N PRO A 236 -4.54 28.99 4.08
CA PRO A 236 -4.41 27.89 3.15
C PRO A 236 -2.99 27.35 3.11
N ALA A 237 -2.86 26.13 2.60
CA ALA A 237 -1.55 25.54 2.36
C ALA A 237 -0.79 26.35 1.30
N SER A 238 0.49 26.68 1.58
CA SER A 238 1.38 27.17 0.54
C SER A 238 1.73 26.04 -0.42
N ARG A 239 1.93 26.38 -1.69
CA ARG A 239 2.35 25.43 -2.74
C ARG A 239 3.86 25.21 -2.79
N THR A 240 4.64 25.98 -2.02
CA THR A 240 6.11 25.96 -2.12
C THR A 240 6.71 25.12 -1.00
N MET A 241 6.93 23.85 -1.25
CA MET A 241 7.70 22.99 -0.36
C MET A 241 9.19 23.08 -0.74
N GLN A 242 10.06 23.16 0.25
CA GLN A 242 11.51 23.14 0.07
C GLN A 242 12.16 22.25 1.13
N ALA A 243 13.31 21.68 0.81
CA ALA A 243 14.10 20.96 1.78
C ALA A 243 14.71 21.97 2.77
N LEU A 244 14.40 21.83 4.05
CA LEU A 244 14.81 22.73 5.13
C LEU A 244 15.41 21.90 6.25
N ASP A 245 16.39 22.47 6.93
CA ASP A 245 16.88 21.91 8.18
C ASP A 245 15.99 22.37 9.35
N LEU A 246 15.32 21.43 10.00
CA LEU A 246 14.45 21.72 11.15
C LEU A 246 15.26 22.28 12.34
N SER A 247 16.52 21.87 12.53
CA SER A 247 17.41 22.37 13.57
C SER A 247 17.72 23.87 13.38
N ASP A 248 17.88 24.31 12.14
CA ASP A 248 18.07 25.74 11.84
C ASP A 248 16.81 26.55 12.10
N ILE A 249 15.62 26.00 11.75
CA ILE A 249 14.35 26.66 12.06
C ILE A 249 14.14 26.79 13.58
N VAL A 250 14.51 25.76 14.35
CA VAL A 250 14.44 25.82 15.82
C VAL A 250 15.37 26.93 16.33
N ARG A 251 16.61 26.96 15.89
CA ARG A 251 17.60 27.97 16.32
C ARG A 251 17.14 29.40 16.01
N GLU A 252 16.66 29.63 14.79
CA GLU A 252 16.17 30.93 14.36
C GLU A 252 14.92 31.37 15.15
N THR A 253 13.98 30.44 15.37
CA THR A 253 12.73 30.78 16.06
C THR A 253 12.96 31.02 17.54
N THR A 254 13.78 30.21 18.20
CA THR A 254 14.09 30.39 19.64
C THR A 254 14.81 31.68 19.93
N ALA A 255 15.70 32.15 19.05
CA ALA A 255 16.35 33.44 19.16
C ALA A 255 15.37 34.63 19.26
N SER A 256 14.17 34.53 18.69
CA SER A 256 13.14 35.58 18.80
C SER A 256 12.49 35.66 20.18
N PHE A 257 12.75 34.69 21.04
CA PHE A 257 12.24 34.63 22.41
C PHE A 257 13.31 34.97 23.45
N ASP A 258 14.56 35.23 23.04
CA ASP A 258 15.65 35.59 23.95
C ASP A 258 15.35 36.91 24.68
N GLY A 259 15.77 36.99 25.94
CA GLY A 259 15.59 38.20 26.79
C GLY A 259 14.20 38.34 27.40
N ARG A 260 13.36 37.32 27.41
CA ARG A 260 12.07 37.32 28.12
C ARG A 260 12.25 36.80 29.55
N ASP A 261 11.85 37.57 30.54
CA ASP A 261 12.01 37.21 31.95
C ASP A 261 11.08 36.04 32.38
N ASP A 262 10.03 35.77 31.66
CA ASP A 262 9.03 34.73 31.98
C ASP A 262 9.23 33.40 31.25
N LEU A 263 10.32 33.28 30.43
CA LEU A 263 10.57 32.13 29.59
C LEU A 263 12.07 31.79 29.53
N ASN A 264 12.39 30.52 29.78
CA ASN A 264 13.71 29.96 29.63
C ASN A 264 13.69 28.88 28.56
N VAL A 265 14.42 29.05 27.46
CA VAL A 265 14.46 28.08 26.35
C VAL A 265 15.83 27.44 26.28
N SER A 266 15.87 26.11 26.34
CA SER A 266 17.09 25.31 26.14
C SER A 266 16.91 24.43 24.88
N ILE A 267 17.98 24.27 24.09
CA ILE A 267 17.95 23.52 22.84
C ILE A 267 19.00 22.41 22.83
N GLU A 268 18.60 21.23 22.31
CA GLU A 268 19.47 20.08 22.04
C GLU A 268 19.19 19.62 20.58
N LEU A 269 20.02 20.07 19.65
CA LEU A 269 19.73 19.92 18.23
C LEU A 269 20.61 18.87 17.58
N ALA A 270 20.02 18.05 16.69
CA ALA A 270 20.77 17.21 15.76
C ALA A 270 21.62 18.09 14.83
N GLU A 271 22.75 17.56 14.36
CA GLU A 271 23.65 18.25 13.44
C GLU A 271 22.90 18.66 12.15
N THR A 272 22.06 17.76 11.63
CA THR A 272 21.14 18.02 10.52
C THR A 272 19.82 17.32 10.77
N ALA A 273 18.72 17.97 10.41
CA ALA A 273 17.36 17.44 10.55
C ALA A 273 16.51 17.82 9.31
N PRO A 274 16.81 17.27 8.12
CA PRO A 274 16.20 17.72 6.87
C PRO A 274 14.74 17.26 6.76
N VAL A 275 13.85 18.21 6.45
CA VAL A 275 12.40 18.01 6.25
C VAL A 275 11.94 18.75 5.01
N LEU A 276 10.90 18.22 4.34
CA LEU A 276 10.27 18.88 3.19
C LEU A 276 9.03 19.66 3.67
N ALA A 277 9.16 20.98 3.76
CA ALA A 277 8.09 21.83 4.31
C ALA A 277 8.23 23.28 3.84
N GLU A 278 7.31 24.15 4.26
CA GLU A 278 7.44 25.59 4.16
C GLU A 278 8.03 26.17 5.45
N ARG A 279 9.01 27.09 5.32
CA ARG A 279 9.68 27.74 6.43
C ARG A 279 8.72 28.46 7.38
N THR A 280 7.75 29.18 6.82
CA THR A 280 6.76 29.95 7.60
C THR A 280 5.88 29.05 8.44
N ASP A 281 5.46 27.90 7.89
CA ASP A 281 4.63 26.93 8.63
C ASP A 281 5.42 26.28 9.78
N LEU A 282 6.69 25.89 9.57
CA LEU A 282 7.51 25.32 10.62
C LEU A 282 7.77 26.32 11.77
N LYS A 283 8.10 27.58 11.41
CA LYS A 283 8.23 28.66 12.43
C LYS A 283 6.96 28.84 13.23
N ARG A 284 5.82 28.87 12.54
CA ARG A 284 4.51 29.05 13.15
C ARG A 284 4.13 27.88 14.08
N LEU A 285 4.42 26.63 13.67
CA LEU A 285 4.27 25.45 14.50
C LEU A 285 5.08 25.59 15.78
N LEU A 286 6.36 25.93 15.67
CA LEU A 286 7.26 26.09 16.81
C LEU A 286 6.85 27.24 17.71
N THR A 287 6.46 28.39 17.15
CA THR A 287 5.95 29.55 17.92
C THR A 287 4.73 29.15 18.75
N ASN A 288 3.77 28.38 18.16
CA ASN A 288 2.61 27.91 18.91
C ASN A 288 2.99 26.97 20.06
N LEU A 289 4.01 26.11 19.89
CA LEU A 289 4.48 25.23 20.94
C LEU A 289 5.15 26.02 22.09
N ILE A 290 6.03 26.96 21.74
CA ILE A 290 6.71 27.78 22.74
C ILE A 290 5.73 28.69 23.52
N GLU A 291 4.80 29.34 22.80
CA GLU A 291 3.79 30.20 23.45
C GLU A 291 2.82 29.37 24.32
N ASN A 292 2.47 28.15 23.94
CA ASN A 292 1.71 27.27 24.81
C ASN A 292 2.47 26.90 26.08
N ALA A 293 3.75 26.54 25.95
CA ALA A 293 4.61 26.25 27.11
C ALA A 293 4.75 27.49 28.00
N ARG A 294 4.94 28.69 27.43
CA ARG A 294 4.99 29.95 28.18
C ARG A 294 3.71 30.25 28.94
N LYS A 295 2.54 29.99 28.38
CA LYS A 295 1.25 30.28 28.99
C LYS A 295 0.82 29.23 30.02
N TYR A 296 1.06 27.95 29.75
CA TYR A 296 0.52 26.83 30.53
C TYR A 296 1.56 25.93 31.19
N GLY A 297 2.81 26.00 30.71
CA GLY A 297 3.92 25.18 31.18
C GLY A 297 4.82 25.84 32.23
N ARG A 298 4.29 26.86 32.95
CA ARG A 298 5.04 27.55 34.01
C ARG A 298 5.25 26.62 35.21
N ASP A 299 6.44 26.67 35.75
CA ASP A 299 6.78 26.04 37.02
C ASP A 299 5.99 26.70 38.16
N ALA A 300 5.47 25.91 39.09
CA ALA A 300 4.59 26.39 40.15
C ALA A 300 5.31 27.27 41.21
N GLU A 301 6.63 27.08 41.39
CA GLU A 301 7.41 27.79 42.38
C GLU A 301 8.02 29.07 41.81
N THR A 302 8.59 28.99 40.61
CA THR A 302 9.34 30.11 40.00
C THR A 302 8.46 30.99 39.11
N ASN A 303 7.28 30.51 38.69
CA ASN A 303 6.39 31.13 37.72
C ASN A 303 7.06 31.41 36.35
N ILE A 304 8.20 30.73 36.08
CA ILE A 304 8.94 30.79 34.83
C ILE A 304 8.62 29.54 34.02
N ALA A 305 8.41 29.70 32.70
CA ALA A 305 8.26 28.57 31.81
C ALA A 305 9.63 28.08 31.36
N ASN A 306 10.03 26.88 31.77
CA ASN A 306 11.25 26.24 31.29
C ASN A 306 10.88 25.30 30.13
N VAL A 307 11.39 25.60 28.95
CA VAL A 307 11.08 24.87 27.71
C VAL A 307 12.37 24.23 27.18
N HIS A 308 12.35 22.92 27.01
CA HIS A 308 13.44 22.19 26.37
C HIS A 308 13.01 21.70 24.98
N ILE A 309 13.79 22.04 23.96
CA ILE A 309 13.50 21.67 22.56
C ILE A 309 14.64 20.81 22.05
N ALA A 310 14.30 19.60 21.58
CA ALA A 310 15.28 18.67 21.02
C ALA A 310 14.88 18.26 19.59
N THR A 311 15.85 18.14 18.67
CA THR A 311 15.67 17.53 17.36
C THR A 311 16.50 16.26 17.26
N ARG A 312 15.92 15.21 16.65
CA ARG A 312 16.61 13.92 16.45
C ARG A 312 16.21 13.32 15.10
N VAL A 313 17.14 12.61 14.46
CA VAL A 313 16.86 11.81 13.28
C VAL A 313 16.73 10.35 13.72
N LEU A 314 15.57 9.75 13.48
CA LEU A 314 15.22 8.38 13.88
C LEU A 314 14.81 7.58 12.64
N GLY A 315 15.77 6.89 12.02
CA GLY A 315 15.53 6.14 10.79
C GLY A 315 15.10 7.05 9.64
N GLU A 316 13.90 6.84 9.11
CA GLU A 316 13.33 7.65 8.01
C GLU A 316 12.50 8.85 8.49
N ARG A 317 12.61 9.23 9.75
CA ARG A 317 11.86 10.35 10.32
C ARG A 317 12.76 11.32 11.08
N VAL A 318 12.39 12.60 11.04
CA VAL A 318 12.92 13.66 11.88
C VAL A 318 11.90 13.91 12.99
N GLU A 319 12.34 13.92 14.21
CA GLU A 319 11.51 14.16 15.39
C GLU A 319 11.97 15.43 16.11
N MET A 320 11.01 16.29 16.43
CA MET A 320 11.18 17.45 17.29
C MET A 320 10.37 17.23 18.57
N ARG A 321 11.01 17.38 19.72
CA ARG A 321 10.38 17.30 21.04
C ARG A 321 10.43 18.66 21.69
N VAL A 322 9.29 19.08 22.21
CA VAL A 322 9.15 20.30 23.01
C VAL A 322 8.58 19.90 24.37
N ARG A 323 9.36 20.13 25.43
CA ARG A 323 9.00 19.74 26.78
C ARG A 323 8.97 20.98 27.68
N ASP A 324 7.91 21.11 28.47
CA ASP A 324 7.80 22.10 29.53
C ASP A 324 7.90 21.45 30.94
N THR A 325 7.90 22.30 31.98
CA THR A 325 7.93 21.89 33.39
C THR A 325 6.63 22.17 34.13
N GLY A 326 5.56 22.45 33.39
CA GLY A 326 4.25 22.78 33.96
C GLY A 326 3.51 21.62 34.63
N PRO A 327 2.23 21.80 34.95
CA PRO A 327 1.44 20.79 35.67
C PRO A 327 1.04 19.58 34.79
N GLY A 328 1.26 19.65 33.48
CA GLY A 328 0.74 18.65 32.52
C GLY A 328 -0.77 18.79 32.26
N ILE A 329 -1.36 17.75 31.65
CA ILE A 329 -2.77 17.70 31.25
C ILE A 329 -3.37 16.37 31.72
N PRO A 330 -4.63 16.33 32.23
CA PRO A 330 -5.31 15.07 32.54
C PRO A 330 -5.30 14.09 31.36
N GLU A 331 -5.00 12.82 31.62
CA GLU A 331 -4.79 11.81 30.54
C GLU A 331 -6.00 11.68 29.60
N GLU A 332 -7.21 11.76 30.16
CA GLU A 332 -8.46 11.74 29.40
C GLU A 332 -8.65 12.93 28.44
N GLN A 333 -7.95 14.03 28.67
CA GLN A 333 -8.03 15.26 27.86
C GLN A 333 -6.92 15.36 26.81
N LEU A 334 -5.86 14.55 26.92
CA LEU A 334 -4.71 14.59 26.00
C LEU A 334 -5.12 14.50 24.53
N ALA A 335 -6.03 13.59 24.19
CA ALA A 335 -6.52 13.42 22.81
C ALA A 335 -7.40 14.60 22.34
N LEU A 336 -7.99 15.36 23.25
CA LEU A 336 -8.91 16.44 22.94
C LEU A 336 -8.19 17.77 22.69
N VAL A 337 -6.96 17.95 23.20
CA VAL A 337 -6.20 19.21 23.11
C VAL A 337 -5.91 19.63 21.66
N PHE A 338 -5.89 18.71 20.73
CA PHE A 338 -5.71 19.01 19.32
C PHE A 338 -6.99 19.48 18.61
N ARG A 339 -8.17 19.37 19.26
CA ARG A 339 -9.42 19.85 18.66
C ARG A 339 -9.44 21.38 18.68
N PRO A 340 -9.87 22.02 17.58
CA PRO A 340 -10.04 23.47 17.54
C PRO A 340 -10.95 23.98 18.66
N PHE A 341 -10.58 25.10 19.29
CA PHE A 341 -11.32 25.75 20.37
C PHE A 341 -11.44 24.94 21.67
N TYR A 342 -10.77 23.76 21.75
CA TYR A 342 -10.76 22.98 22.99
C TYR A 342 -9.78 23.60 24.00
N ARG A 343 -10.23 23.71 25.27
CA ARG A 343 -9.44 24.21 26.40
C ARG A 343 -9.62 23.27 27.58
N VAL A 344 -8.51 22.95 28.26
CA VAL A 344 -8.53 22.16 29.49
C VAL A 344 -9.26 22.95 30.58
N ASP A 345 -10.18 22.32 31.32
CA ASP A 345 -11.08 22.99 32.27
C ASP A 345 -10.38 23.83 33.37
N THR A 346 -9.20 23.34 33.81
CA THR A 346 -8.35 24.07 34.77
C THR A 346 -7.79 25.39 34.23
N ALA A 347 -7.70 25.53 32.90
CA ALA A 347 -7.24 26.75 32.24
C ALA A 347 -8.34 27.74 31.92
N ARG A 348 -9.64 27.37 32.06
CA ARG A 348 -10.77 28.24 31.75
C ARG A 348 -10.86 29.49 32.65
N THR A 349 -10.37 29.40 33.88
CA THR A 349 -10.56 30.43 34.91
C THR A 349 -9.41 31.45 35.03
N LYS A 350 -8.23 31.23 34.43
CA LYS A 350 -7.04 32.10 34.66
C LYS A 350 -6.14 32.41 33.48
N ALA A 351 -6.30 31.70 32.33
CA ALA A 351 -5.38 31.91 31.20
C ALA A 351 -6.12 32.34 29.95
N GLU A 352 -5.68 33.45 29.37
CA GLU A 352 -6.11 33.93 28.05
C GLU A 352 -5.63 32.97 26.97
N GLY A 353 -6.53 32.44 26.14
CA GLY A 353 -6.17 31.56 25.03
C GLY A 353 -7.33 31.13 24.19
N THR A 354 -7.16 31.06 22.88
CA THR A 354 -8.20 30.75 21.89
C THR A 354 -8.51 29.26 21.74
N GLY A 355 -7.66 28.36 22.25
CA GLY A 355 -7.76 26.91 22.01
C GLY A 355 -7.40 26.49 20.58
N LEU A 356 -6.73 27.35 19.80
CA LEU A 356 -6.34 27.09 18.41
C LEU A 356 -4.89 26.66 18.24
N GLY A 357 -4.00 26.94 19.19
CA GLY A 357 -2.56 26.70 19.05
C GLY A 357 -2.21 25.26 18.74
N MET A 358 -2.74 24.29 19.48
CA MET A 358 -2.46 22.86 19.25
C MET A 358 -3.15 22.32 17.99
N ALA A 359 -4.32 22.84 17.62
CA ALA A 359 -4.97 22.51 16.36
C ALA A 359 -4.13 22.98 15.14
N ILE A 360 -3.47 24.15 15.24
CA ILE A 360 -2.50 24.65 14.25
C ILE A 360 -1.32 23.71 14.14
N VAL A 361 -0.76 23.25 15.26
CA VAL A 361 0.37 22.30 15.29
C VAL A 361 0.01 21.00 14.59
N GLN A 362 -1.15 20.41 14.92
CA GLN A 362 -1.60 19.18 14.30
C GLN A 362 -1.83 19.37 12.79
N ARG A 363 -2.51 20.45 12.39
CA ARG A 363 -2.78 20.76 10.98
C ARG A 363 -1.50 20.89 10.16
N ILE A 364 -0.49 21.60 10.68
CA ILE A 364 0.80 21.77 10.03
C ILE A 364 1.54 20.42 9.96
N ALA A 365 1.58 19.66 11.05
CA ALA A 365 2.21 18.35 11.05
C ALA A 365 1.59 17.44 9.98
N THR A 366 0.25 17.29 9.97
CA THR A 366 -0.48 16.46 9.00
C THR A 366 -0.23 16.89 7.55
N ARG A 367 -0.20 18.20 7.29
CA ARG A 367 0.08 18.78 5.96
C ARG A 367 1.39 18.26 5.35
N TYR A 368 2.42 18.10 6.16
CA TYR A 368 3.74 17.61 5.74
C TYR A 368 3.96 16.12 6.06
N LYS A 369 2.89 15.31 6.06
CA LYS A 369 2.91 13.87 6.36
C LYS A 369 3.57 13.54 7.71
N GLY A 370 3.50 14.49 8.62
CA GLY A 370 3.99 14.38 9.98
C GLY A 370 2.90 13.90 10.93
N ILE A 371 3.31 13.62 12.16
CA ILE A 371 2.42 13.22 13.24
C ILE A 371 2.77 14.09 14.45
N ALA A 372 1.75 14.69 15.08
CA ALA A 372 1.87 15.38 16.35
C ALA A 372 1.24 14.51 17.45
N SER A 373 1.96 14.31 18.54
CA SER A 373 1.51 13.60 19.73
C SER A 373 1.96 14.32 20.98
N LEU A 374 1.28 14.06 22.11
CA LEU A 374 1.65 14.66 23.38
C LEU A 374 1.49 13.64 24.50
N ARG A 375 2.30 13.80 25.54
CA ARG A 375 2.27 12.97 26.74
C ARG A 375 2.73 13.76 27.97
N ASN A 376 2.24 13.39 29.13
CA ASN A 376 2.79 13.90 30.39
C ASN A 376 4.18 13.30 30.64
N VAL A 377 5.05 14.10 31.20
CA VAL A 377 6.40 13.67 31.56
C VAL A 377 6.37 12.84 32.85
N ARG A 378 7.00 11.64 32.84
CA ARG A 378 7.12 10.75 34.00
C ARG A 378 8.52 10.12 34.04
N PRO A 379 9.21 10.08 35.19
CA PRO A 379 8.89 10.74 36.44
C PRO A 379 9.09 12.26 36.34
N GLY A 380 8.31 13.04 37.08
CA GLY A 380 8.32 14.49 37.08
C GLY A 380 7.02 15.13 36.65
N THR A 381 7.05 16.45 36.50
CA THR A 381 5.93 17.26 36.00
C THR A 381 6.25 17.81 34.61
N GLY A 382 5.24 18.15 33.85
CA GLY A 382 5.39 18.77 32.52
C GLY A 382 4.63 18.04 31.40
N LEU A 383 4.55 18.71 30.29
CA LEU A 383 4.03 18.17 29.05
C LEU A 383 5.15 18.04 28.03
N GLU A 384 5.18 16.91 27.32
CA GLU A 384 6.08 16.71 26.18
C GLU A 384 5.25 16.56 24.91
N ILE A 385 5.51 17.43 23.95
CA ILE A 385 4.89 17.42 22.63
C ILE A 385 5.93 16.93 21.62
N ILE A 386 5.56 15.91 20.86
CA ILE A 386 6.43 15.26 19.89
C ILE A 386 5.84 15.49 18.51
N VAL A 387 6.60 16.13 17.64
CA VAL A 387 6.21 16.31 16.22
C VAL A 387 7.24 15.60 15.36
N SER A 388 6.80 14.66 14.53
CA SER A 388 7.67 13.91 13.65
C SER A 388 7.30 14.12 12.18
N PHE A 389 8.31 14.30 11.33
CA PHE A 389 8.16 14.47 9.88
C PHE A 389 8.92 13.37 9.13
N PRO A 390 8.55 13.03 7.88
CA PRO A 390 9.40 12.23 7.01
C PRO A 390 10.75 12.93 6.79
N LEU A 391 11.83 12.15 6.78
CA LEU A 391 13.17 12.63 6.43
C LEU A 391 13.16 13.07 4.94
N ALA A 392 13.58 14.29 4.66
CA ALA A 392 13.82 14.72 3.28
C ALA A 392 15.08 14.04 2.76
N LYS A 393 14.96 13.36 1.62
CA LYS A 393 16.07 12.72 0.91
C LYS A 393 16.76 13.69 -0.02
#